data_bc206e66ffd7973b9fe276a3572a843a
#
_entry.id   bc206e66ffd7973b9fe276a3572a843a
#
_cell.length_a   1.000
_cell.length_b   1.000
_cell.length_c   1.000
_cell.angle_alpha   90.00
_cell.angle_beta   90.00
_cell.angle_gamma   90.00
#
_symmetry.space_group_name_H-M   'P 1'
#
loop_
_entity.id
_entity.type
_entity.pdbx_description
1 polymer ?
#
loop_
_entity_poly.entity_id
_entity_poly.type
_entity_poly.pdbx_seq_one_letter_code
_entity_poly.pdbx_strand_id
1 'polypeptide(L)'
;MNKKSLYNNASFNYQLLFGLASLVMIGVGIYLTNHYFEALYPTGLGGSFCNLSAFLNCDLTSLSKASNIFGVPISVFGMMLGVFFLLGFLLPKNNLESTNYFLALINFIGCVLLFLFSLFVLKGLCPMCFLYYLASGIALFCFYKTSEGKKPYIKVLLAYLILTSVPAGGTWYVLTQREEKKVQIKEALITEFNRLNNIGDPDKPSNFKIEMSTPNFSEAPVRLTIFSDFQCPMCKKMAELGEELIKKYKGKINVQYVFFPLDSTCNPAMDRSFHPFACKAAYLAACAPSEFAQIHNYIFQNQEILSTDFLEKAAIKFNVEECYKKEASKALVKETIEISKKYNITSTPTNILNGRKIEGALPIETFEILIDELLK
;
A
#
# COMPACT_ATOMS: atom_id res chain seq x y z
N MET A 1 -28.70 14.80 -35.37
CA MET A 1 -28.23 13.41 -35.42
C MET A 1 -29.08 12.57 -34.46
N ASN A 2 -29.93 11.67 -35.01
CA ASN A 2 -30.67 10.74 -34.14
C ASN A 2 -29.68 9.87 -33.39
N LYS A 3 -29.59 10.01 -32.08
CA LYS A 3 -28.79 9.13 -31.25
C LYS A 3 -29.39 7.72 -31.29
N LYS A 4 -28.55 6.73 -31.54
CA LYS A 4 -28.91 5.32 -31.58
C LYS A 4 -28.79 4.74 -30.18
N SER A 5 -29.62 3.77 -29.81
CA SER A 5 -29.49 3.06 -28.53
C SER A 5 -28.17 2.28 -28.46
N LEU A 6 -27.45 2.39 -27.36
CA LEU A 6 -26.18 1.69 -27.13
C LEU A 6 -26.36 0.17 -27.23
N TYR A 7 -27.43 -0.34 -26.65
CA TYR A 7 -27.67 -1.79 -26.59
C TYR A 7 -28.26 -2.37 -27.89
N ASN A 8 -28.93 -1.55 -28.72
CA ASN A 8 -29.64 -2.07 -29.90
C ASN A 8 -28.98 -1.69 -31.23
N ASN A 9 -28.68 -0.39 -31.43
CA ASN A 9 -28.38 0.15 -32.76
C ASN A 9 -27.07 0.96 -32.81
N ALA A 10 -26.24 0.93 -31.77
CA ALA A 10 -24.92 1.57 -31.78
C ALA A 10 -23.95 0.78 -32.73
N SER A 11 -22.89 1.46 -33.18
CA SER A 11 -21.86 0.75 -33.92
C SER A 11 -21.17 -0.29 -33.02
N PHE A 12 -20.75 -1.39 -33.63
CA PHE A 12 -20.07 -2.50 -32.94
C PHE A 12 -18.91 -2.06 -32.07
N ASN A 13 -18.14 -1.06 -32.51
CA ASN A 13 -17.00 -0.53 -31.75
C ASN A 13 -17.42 0.05 -30.40
N TYR A 14 -18.53 0.81 -30.33
CA TYR A 14 -19.02 1.33 -29.04
C TYR A 14 -19.55 0.24 -28.13
N GLN A 15 -20.24 -0.75 -28.71
CA GLN A 15 -20.75 -1.89 -27.93
C GLN A 15 -19.61 -2.74 -27.37
N LEU A 16 -18.59 -3.03 -28.18
CA LEU A 16 -17.40 -3.77 -27.75
C LEU A 16 -16.63 -3.02 -26.67
N LEU A 17 -16.37 -1.74 -26.89
CA LEU A 17 -15.65 -0.89 -25.93
C LEU A 17 -16.38 -0.80 -24.59
N PHE A 18 -17.72 -0.62 -24.63
CA PHE A 18 -18.54 -0.59 -23.43
C PHE A 18 -18.58 -1.95 -22.71
N GLY A 19 -18.69 -3.04 -23.45
CA GLY A 19 -18.65 -4.40 -22.88
C GLY A 19 -17.33 -4.70 -22.20
N LEU A 20 -16.21 -4.35 -22.83
CA LEU A 20 -14.87 -4.49 -22.22
C LEU A 20 -14.72 -3.63 -20.99
N ALA A 21 -15.15 -2.37 -21.03
CA ALA A 21 -15.11 -1.48 -19.85
C ALA A 21 -15.94 -2.06 -18.68
N SER A 22 -17.13 -2.60 -18.98
CA SER A 22 -17.98 -3.23 -17.96
C SER A 22 -17.33 -4.47 -17.33
N LEU A 23 -16.66 -5.29 -18.13
CA LEU A 23 -15.90 -6.47 -17.64
C LEU A 23 -14.71 -6.03 -16.76
N VAL A 24 -14.00 -4.98 -17.15
CA VAL A 24 -12.92 -4.40 -16.34
C VAL A 24 -13.47 -3.89 -15.00
N MET A 25 -14.61 -3.18 -15.00
CA MET A 25 -15.25 -2.71 -13.77
C MET A 25 -15.60 -3.88 -12.83
N ILE A 26 -16.10 -4.99 -13.36
CA ILE A 26 -16.40 -6.20 -12.57
C ILE A 26 -15.11 -6.81 -12.01
N GLY A 27 -14.12 -7.08 -12.85
CA GLY A 27 -12.88 -7.74 -12.45
C GLY A 27 -12.10 -6.92 -11.42
N VAL A 28 -11.96 -5.61 -11.65
CA VAL A 28 -11.33 -4.69 -10.69
C VAL A 28 -12.14 -4.60 -9.40
N GLY A 29 -13.47 -4.57 -9.48
CA GLY A 29 -14.35 -4.56 -8.31
C GLY A 29 -14.20 -5.81 -7.45
N ILE A 30 -14.11 -6.99 -8.06
CA ILE A 30 -13.81 -8.25 -7.35
C ILE A 30 -12.45 -8.17 -6.67
N TYR A 31 -11.42 -7.77 -7.42
CA TYR A 31 -10.06 -7.63 -6.89
C TYR A 31 -10.00 -6.68 -5.69
N LEU A 32 -10.55 -5.47 -5.84
CA LEU A 32 -10.55 -4.47 -4.76
C LEU A 32 -11.38 -4.90 -3.55
N THR A 33 -12.45 -5.67 -3.74
CA THR A 33 -13.22 -6.23 -2.64
C THR A 33 -12.39 -7.26 -1.87
N ASN A 34 -11.71 -8.18 -2.58
CA ASN A 34 -10.82 -9.13 -1.94
C ASN A 34 -9.65 -8.44 -1.23
N HIS A 35 -9.02 -7.47 -1.89
CA HIS A 35 -7.93 -6.67 -1.32
C HIS A 35 -8.37 -5.90 -0.05
N TYR A 36 -9.59 -5.37 -0.01
CA TYR A 36 -10.15 -4.74 1.18
C TYR A 36 -10.20 -5.71 2.37
N PHE A 37 -10.61 -6.96 2.11
CA PHE A 37 -10.61 -8.00 3.15
C PHE A 37 -9.19 -8.36 3.61
N GLU A 38 -8.24 -8.47 2.68
CA GLU A 38 -6.84 -8.78 3.01
C GLU A 38 -6.18 -7.64 3.79
N ALA A 39 -6.48 -6.38 3.45
CA ALA A 39 -5.96 -5.22 4.15
C ALA A 39 -6.51 -5.08 5.59
N LEU A 40 -7.78 -5.45 5.80
CA LEU A 40 -8.39 -5.43 7.15
C LEU A 40 -8.02 -6.65 7.99
N TYR A 41 -7.83 -7.80 7.35
CA TYR A 41 -7.58 -9.08 8.01
C TYR A 41 -6.41 -9.79 7.33
N PRO A 42 -5.18 -9.32 7.56
CA PRO A 42 -3.99 -9.94 6.97
C PRO A 42 -3.89 -11.40 7.42
N THR A 43 -3.85 -12.31 6.46
CA THR A 43 -3.77 -13.75 6.71
C THR A 43 -2.35 -14.31 6.57
N GLY A 44 -1.35 -13.45 6.26
CA GLY A 44 0.04 -13.87 6.07
C GLY A 44 1.01 -12.71 6.25
N LEU A 45 2.30 -13.03 6.28
CA LEU A 45 3.41 -12.10 6.45
C LEU A 45 3.88 -11.45 5.11
N GLY A 46 3.15 -11.66 4.02
CA GLY A 46 3.42 -11.09 2.70
C GLY A 46 2.72 -9.76 2.46
N GLY A 47 3.40 -8.81 1.82
CA GLY A 47 2.81 -7.54 1.38
C GLY A 47 1.93 -7.71 0.13
N SER A 48 0.98 -6.78 -0.09
CA SER A 48 0.15 -6.77 -1.29
C SER A 48 0.94 -6.41 -2.54
N PHE A 49 0.73 -7.15 -3.62
CA PHE A 49 1.35 -6.89 -4.92
C PHE A 49 0.96 -5.52 -5.53
N CYS A 50 -0.15 -4.93 -5.08
CA CYS A 50 -0.66 -3.62 -5.51
C CYS A 50 0.07 -2.43 -4.86
N ASN A 51 0.94 -2.69 -3.87
CA ASN A 51 1.72 -1.67 -3.17
C ASN A 51 3.07 -1.49 -3.89
N LEU A 52 3.06 -0.74 -5.00
CA LEU A 52 4.25 -0.54 -5.85
C LEU A 52 5.19 0.54 -5.33
N SER A 53 4.66 1.51 -4.59
CA SER A 53 5.43 2.63 -4.01
C SER A 53 4.64 3.29 -2.89
N ALA A 54 5.25 4.24 -2.16
CA ALA A 54 4.53 5.05 -1.16
C ALA A 54 3.35 5.83 -1.78
N PHE A 55 3.50 6.27 -3.03
CA PHE A 55 2.44 6.97 -3.77
C PHE A 55 1.47 6.00 -4.45
N LEU A 56 1.97 4.91 -5.07
CA LEU A 56 1.14 3.88 -5.72
C LEU A 56 0.87 2.75 -4.73
N ASN A 57 -0.20 2.89 -3.95
CA ASN A 57 -0.49 2.02 -2.83
C ASN A 57 -2.00 1.79 -2.66
N CYS A 58 -2.42 0.53 -2.76
CA CYS A 58 -3.82 0.15 -2.62
C CYS A 58 -4.28 0.12 -1.15
N ASP A 59 -3.40 -0.18 -0.19
CA ASP A 59 -3.77 -0.22 1.23
C ASP A 59 -4.20 1.15 1.72
N LEU A 60 -3.52 2.23 1.30
CA LEU A 60 -3.89 3.61 1.65
C LEU A 60 -5.35 3.92 1.32
N THR A 61 -5.80 3.48 0.15
CA THR A 61 -7.18 3.71 -0.27
C THR A 61 -8.15 2.74 0.38
N SER A 62 -7.77 1.46 0.52
CA SER A 62 -8.63 0.42 1.11
C SER A 62 -8.89 0.64 2.60
N LEU A 63 -7.91 1.16 3.34
CA LEU A 63 -8.04 1.45 4.77
C LEU A 63 -8.58 2.87 5.06
N SER A 64 -8.85 3.67 4.03
CA SER A 64 -9.39 5.02 4.20
C SER A 64 -10.87 4.99 4.61
N LYS A 65 -11.32 6.05 5.29
CA LYS A 65 -12.75 6.22 5.65
C LYS A 65 -13.69 6.28 4.45
N ALA A 66 -13.17 6.61 3.25
CA ALA A 66 -13.95 6.67 2.02
C ALA A 66 -14.05 5.34 1.28
N SER A 67 -13.41 4.27 1.78
CA SER A 67 -13.35 2.97 1.11
C SER A 67 -14.61 2.11 1.31
N ASN A 68 -15.47 2.48 2.24
CA ASN A 68 -16.66 1.70 2.56
C ASN A 68 -17.88 2.59 2.87
N ILE A 69 -19.07 2.02 2.71
CA ILE A 69 -20.37 2.59 3.08
C ILE A 69 -21.01 1.63 4.06
N PHE A 70 -21.20 2.05 5.32
CA PHE A 70 -21.72 1.21 6.41
C PHE A 70 -20.96 -0.12 6.59
N GLY A 71 -19.65 -0.10 6.40
CA GLY A 71 -18.80 -1.29 6.50
C GLY A 71 -18.71 -2.13 5.21
N VAL A 72 -19.55 -1.88 4.19
CA VAL A 72 -19.47 -2.58 2.91
C VAL A 72 -18.48 -1.85 2.00
N PRO A 73 -17.49 -2.55 1.41
CA PRO A 73 -16.54 -1.94 0.50
C PRO A 73 -17.23 -1.27 -0.69
N ILE A 74 -16.81 -0.06 -1.04
CA ILE A 74 -17.38 0.69 -2.18
C ILE A 74 -17.18 -0.05 -3.52
N SER A 75 -16.16 -0.92 -3.60
CA SER A 75 -15.87 -1.76 -4.75
C SER A 75 -17.01 -2.75 -5.09
N VAL A 76 -17.79 -3.19 -4.09
CA VAL A 76 -18.98 -4.03 -4.30
C VAL A 76 -20.03 -3.32 -5.14
N PHE A 77 -20.28 -2.03 -4.83
CA PHE A 77 -21.23 -1.22 -5.59
C PHE A 77 -20.72 -0.97 -7.01
N GLY A 78 -19.42 -0.72 -7.16
CA GLY A 78 -18.78 -0.55 -8.46
C GLY A 78 -18.83 -1.82 -9.31
N MET A 79 -18.59 -2.97 -8.73
CA MET A 79 -18.72 -4.29 -9.37
C MET A 79 -20.15 -4.51 -9.85
N MET A 80 -21.15 -4.28 -9.00
CA MET A 80 -22.55 -4.46 -9.34
C MET A 80 -23.00 -3.54 -10.49
N LEU A 81 -22.47 -2.32 -10.54
CA LEU A 81 -22.74 -1.42 -11.64
C LEU A 81 -22.23 -1.98 -12.98
N GLY A 82 -21.02 -2.57 -13.00
CA GLY A 82 -20.50 -3.29 -14.16
C GLY A 82 -21.42 -4.43 -14.60
N VAL A 83 -21.96 -5.21 -13.65
CA VAL A 83 -22.95 -6.27 -13.90
C VAL A 83 -24.23 -5.69 -14.53
N PHE A 84 -24.76 -4.58 -14.01
CA PHE A 84 -25.95 -3.93 -14.55
C PHE A 84 -25.74 -3.41 -15.96
N PHE A 85 -24.53 -2.94 -16.28
CA PHE A 85 -24.18 -2.52 -17.64
C PHE A 85 -24.19 -3.71 -18.59
N LEU A 86 -23.66 -4.88 -18.20
CA LEU A 86 -23.73 -6.09 -19.02
C LEU A 86 -25.15 -6.65 -19.15
N LEU A 87 -25.97 -6.55 -18.10
CA LEU A 87 -27.38 -6.95 -18.17
C LEU A 87 -28.16 -6.13 -19.22
N GLY A 88 -27.75 -4.90 -19.51
CA GLY A 88 -28.31 -4.10 -20.58
C GLY A 88 -28.17 -4.73 -21.97
N PHE A 89 -27.09 -5.47 -22.23
CA PHE A 89 -26.93 -6.24 -23.50
C PHE A 89 -27.81 -7.47 -23.55
N LEU A 90 -28.01 -8.15 -22.44
CA LEU A 90 -28.85 -9.32 -22.35
C LEU A 90 -30.34 -8.95 -22.43
N LEU A 91 -30.70 -7.81 -21.95
CA LEU A 91 -32.07 -7.28 -21.86
C LEU A 91 -32.15 -5.87 -22.45
N PRO A 92 -32.04 -5.70 -23.77
CA PRO A 92 -31.94 -4.39 -24.42
C PRO A 92 -33.25 -3.61 -24.41
N LYS A 93 -33.62 -3.08 -23.23
CA LYS A 93 -34.82 -2.26 -23.00
C LYS A 93 -34.43 -0.80 -22.77
N ASN A 94 -35.19 0.14 -23.37
CA ASN A 94 -34.95 1.58 -23.21
C ASN A 94 -34.95 2.04 -21.74
N ASN A 95 -35.72 1.38 -20.88
CA ASN A 95 -35.79 1.67 -19.45
C ASN A 95 -34.48 1.32 -18.71
N LEU A 96 -33.84 0.20 -19.09
CA LEU A 96 -32.55 -0.19 -18.57
C LEU A 96 -31.45 0.75 -19.05
N GLU A 97 -31.47 1.10 -20.34
CA GLU A 97 -30.46 1.99 -20.93
C GLU A 97 -30.47 3.38 -20.28
N SER A 98 -31.66 3.99 -20.13
CA SER A 98 -31.78 5.30 -19.47
C SER A 98 -31.32 5.28 -18.02
N THR A 99 -31.64 4.19 -17.29
CA THR A 99 -31.23 4.03 -15.90
C THR A 99 -29.73 3.78 -15.79
N ASN A 100 -29.15 2.95 -16.65
CA ASN A 100 -27.72 2.67 -16.69
C ASN A 100 -26.90 3.92 -17.07
N TYR A 101 -27.40 4.73 -18.01
CA TYR A 101 -26.75 5.99 -18.35
C TYR A 101 -26.74 6.97 -17.16
N PHE A 102 -27.85 7.09 -16.44
CA PHE A 102 -27.94 7.93 -15.23
C PHE A 102 -26.98 7.44 -14.14
N LEU A 103 -26.92 6.12 -13.90
CA LEU A 103 -26.00 5.52 -12.93
C LEU A 103 -24.53 5.66 -13.37
N ALA A 104 -24.23 5.56 -14.67
CA ALA A 104 -22.89 5.80 -15.19
C ALA A 104 -22.41 7.24 -14.90
N LEU A 105 -23.31 8.22 -15.05
CA LEU A 105 -22.99 9.61 -14.74
C LEU A 105 -22.69 9.82 -13.24
N ILE A 106 -23.56 9.31 -12.35
CA ILE A 106 -23.35 9.40 -10.90
C ILE A 106 -22.05 8.68 -10.49
N ASN A 107 -21.82 7.48 -11.00
CA ASN A 107 -20.62 6.72 -10.71
C ASN A 107 -19.36 7.46 -11.15
N PHE A 108 -19.36 8.04 -12.35
CA PHE A 108 -18.20 8.79 -12.83
C PHE A 108 -17.93 10.04 -11.99
N ILE A 109 -18.96 10.76 -11.57
CA ILE A 109 -18.81 11.87 -10.62
C ILE A 109 -18.18 11.37 -9.32
N GLY A 110 -18.66 10.24 -8.78
CA GLY A 110 -18.08 9.60 -7.61
C GLY A 110 -16.60 9.21 -7.81
N CYS A 111 -16.25 8.66 -8.98
CA CYS A 111 -14.86 8.34 -9.34
C CYS A 111 -13.96 9.58 -9.34
N VAL A 112 -14.42 10.70 -9.89
CA VAL A 112 -13.68 11.97 -9.89
C VAL A 112 -13.47 12.47 -8.47
N LEU A 113 -14.50 12.45 -7.62
CA LEU A 113 -14.39 12.86 -6.22
C LEU A 113 -13.42 11.99 -5.44
N LEU A 114 -13.47 10.66 -5.62
CA LEU A 114 -12.56 9.72 -4.97
C LEU A 114 -11.12 9.87 -5.49
N PHE A 115 -10.95 10.15 -6.77
CA PHE A 115 -9.63 10.44 -7.35
C PHE A 115 -9.02 11.71 -6.74
N LEU A 116 -9.80 12.79 -6.64
CA LEU A 116 -9.34 14.03 -6.00
C LEU A 116 -9.05 13.83 -4.50
N PHE A 117 -9.90 13.07 -3.79
CA PHE A 117 -9.66 12.72 -2.40
C PHE A 117 -8.36 11.92 -2.24
N SER A 118 -8.12 10.95 -3.11
CA SER A 118 -6.87 10.15 -3.10
C SER A 118 -5.62 11.02 -3.30
N LEU A 119 -5.66 11.96 -4.25
CA LEU A 119 -4.52 12.85 -4.53
C LEU A 119 -4.28 13.88 -3.45
N PHE A 120 -5.32 14.56 -2.98
CA PHE A 120 -5.16 15.74 -2.12
C PHE A 120 -5.19 15.40 -0.63
N VAL A 121 -5.95 14.37 -0.22
CA VAL A 121 -6.10 13.98 1.18
C VAL A 121 -5.19 12.83 1.54
N LEU A 122 -5.25 11.72 0.76
CA LEU A 122 -4.43 10.54 1.03
C LEU A 122 -2.99 10.67 0.53
N LYS A 123 -2.73 11.64 -0.37
CA LYS A 123 -1.43 11.86 -1.02
C LYS A 123 -0.86 10.59 -1.68
N GLY A 124 -1.73 9.76 -2.20
CA GLY A 124 -1.38 8.51 -2.86
C GLY A 124 -2.44 8.08 -3.87
N LEU A 125 -2.14 7.11 -4.70
CA LEU A 125 -3.01 6.61 -5.76
C LEU A 125 -3.04 5.07 -5.74
N CYS A 126 -4.24 4.51 -5.77
CA CYS A 126 -4.44 3.08 -5.98
C CYS A 126 -4.46 2.79 -7.50
N PRO A 127 -3.51 2.02 -8.04
CA PRO A 127 -3.47 1.69 -9.47
C PRO A 127 -4.75 1.00 -9.97
N MET A 128 -5.32 0.09 -9.17
CA MET A 128 -6.55 -0.62 -9.52
C MET A 128 -7.77 0.30 -9.48
N CYS A 129 -7.84 1.22 -8.50
CA CYS A 129 -8.89 2.23 -8.48
C CYS A 129 -8.83 3.12 -9.72
N PHE A 130 -7.63 3.54 -10.14
CA PHE A 130 -7.44 4.33 -11.34
C PHE A 130 -7.91 3.58 -12.60
N LEU A 131 -7.61 2.29 -12.71
CA LEU A 131 -8.11 1.45 -13.80
C LEU A 131 -9.65 1.40 -13.83
N TYR A 132 -10.28 1.29 -12.66
CA TYR A 132 -11.74 1.38 -12.54
C TYR A 132 -12.28 2.73 -13.02
N TYR A 133 -11.62 3.85 -12.64
CA TYR A 133 -12.04 5.20 -13.05
C TYR A 133 -11.97 5.39 -14.56
N LEU A 134 -10.93 4.87 -15.20
CA LEU A 134 -10.81 4.87 -16.66
C LEU A 134 -11.93 4.07 -17.32
N ALA A 135 -12.20 2.86 -16.83
CA ALA A 135 -13.29 2.02 -17.35
C ALA A 135 -14.67 2.69 -17.19
N SER A 136 -14.92 3.33 -16.03
CA SER A 136 -16.14 4.12 -15.78
C SER A 136 -16.28 5.29 -16.76
N GLY A 137 -15.19 6.02 -17.02
CA GLY A 137 -15.17 7.12 -17.99
C GLY A 137 -15.47 6.64 -19.41
N ILE A 138 -14.89 5.51 -19.82
CA ILE A 138 -15.16 4.89 -21.12
C ILE A 138 -16.63 4.48 -21.24
N ALA A 139 -17.19 3.86 -20.21
CA ALA A 139 -18.60 3.45 -20.21
C ALA A 139 -19.53 4.67 -20.35
N LEU A 140 -19.26 5.75 -19.58
CA LEU A 140 -20.02 6.99 -19.70
C LEU A 140 -19.88 7.63 -21.09
N PHE A 141 -18.68 7.64 -21.65
CA PHE A 141 -18.43 8.16 -23.01
C PHE A 141 -19.24 7.38 -24.06
N CYS A 142 -19.32 6.08 -23.96
CA CYS A 142 -20.14 5.27 -24.86
C CYS A 142 -21.62 5.66 -24.76
N PHE A 143 -22.19 5.81 -23.57
CA PHE A 143 -23.54 6.28 -23.38
C PHE A 143 -23.75 7.70 -23.95
N TYR A 144 -22.84 8.62 -23.65
CA TYR A 144 -22.92 9.98 -24.16
C TYR A 144 -22.98 10.08 -25.69
N LYS A 145 -22.23 9.22 -26.38
CA LYS A 145 -22.18 9.20 -27.85
C LYS A 145 -23.39 8.51 -28.50
N THR A 146 -23.96 7.54 -27.82
CA THR A 146 -24.95 6.64 -28.47
C THR A 146 -26.35 6.79 -27.91
N SER A 147 -26.52 7.09 -26.63
CA SER A 147 -27.82 7.07 -25.96
C SER A 147 -28.45 8.45 -25.84
N GLU A 148 -29.77 8.50 -25.90
CA GLU A 148 -30.53 9.70 -25.51
C GLU A 148 -30.68 9.72 -23.99
N GLY A 149 -30.19 10.80 -23.36
CA GLY A 149 -30.31 11.00 -21.91
C GLY A 149 -31.78 11.14 -21.51
N LYS A 150 -32.38 10.08 -21.00
CA LYS A 150 -33.74 10.07 -20.43
C LYS A 150 -33.68 9.95 -18.90
N LYS A 151 -34.79 10.29 -18.23
CA LYS A 151 -34.89 10.11 -16.77
C LYS A 151 -34.80 8.63 -16.42
N PRO A 152 -34.14 8.28 -15.27
CA PRO A 152 -34.06 6.90 -14.82
C PRO A 152 -35.45 6.36 -14.44
N TYR A 153 -35.66 5.06 -14.64
CA TYR A 153 -36.89 4.40 -14.25
C TYR A 153 -36.81 3.92 -12.81
N ILE A 154 -37.69 4.43 -11.95
CA ILE A 154 -37.69 4.11 -10.51
C ILE A 154 -37.80 2.60 -10.24
N LYS A 155 -38.60 1.88 -11.02
CA LYS A 155 -38.76 0.41 -10.86
C LYS A 155 -37.43 -0.33 -11.13
N VAL A 156 -36.62 0.14 -12.10
CA VAL A 156 -35.30 -0.44 -12.41
C VAL A 156 -34.31 -0.09 -11.31
N LEU A 157 -34.32 1.14 -10.80
CA LEU A 157 -33.48 1.55 -9.65
C LEU A 157 -33.80 0.69 -8.42
N LEU A 158 -35.07 0.48 -8.09
CA LEU A 158 -35.48 -0.37 -6.97
C LEU A 158 -35.02 -1.81 -7.16
N ALA A 159 -35.17 -2.37 -8.38
CA ALA A 159 -34.65 -3.71 -8.69
C ALA A 159 -33.14 -3.80 -8.52
N TYR A 160 -32.39 -2.79 -8.96
CA TYR A 160 -30.94 -2.74 -8.79
C TYR A 160 -30.51 -2.61 -7.33
N LEU A 161 -31.24 -1.84 -6.52
CA LEU A 161 -31.02 -1.76 -5.08
C LEU A 161 -31.22 -3.12 -4.41
N ILE A 162 -32.31 -3.84 -4.75
CA ILE A 162 -32.55 -5.21 -4.23
C ILE A 162 -31.45 -6.16 -4.67
N LEU A 163 -31.05 -6.14 -5.95
CA LEU A 163 -29.97 -6.99 -6.45
C LEU A 163 -28.62 -6.69 -5.79
N THR A 164 -28.32 -5.41 -5.51
CA THR A 164 -27.08 -5.01 -4.85
C THR A 164 -27.09 -5.36 -3.36
N SER A 165 -28.26 -5.39 -2.71
CA SER A 165 -28.36 -5.74 -1.28
C SER A 165 -27.88 -7.15 -0.96
N VAL A 166 -27.95 -8.09 -1.94
CA VAL A 166 -27.50 -9.48 -1.75
C VAL A 166 -25.96 -9.54 -1.58
N PRO A 167 -25.12 -9.10 -2.53
CA PRO A 167 -23.67 -9.10 -2.33
C PRO A 167 -23.23 -8.13 -1.24
N ALA A 168 -23.89 -7.01 -1.03
CA ALA A 168 -23.59 -6.09 0.06
C ALA A 168 -23.87 -6.74 1.44
N GLY A 169 -25.02 -7.40 1.61
CA GLY A 169 -25.34 -8.14 2.81
C GLY A 169 -24.42 -9.34 3.03
N GLY A 170 -24.05 -10.05 1.96
CA GLY A 170 -23.07 -11.13 2.00
C GLY A 170 -21.68 -10.66 2.45
N THR A 171 -21.20 -9.54 1.92
CA THR A 171 -19.91 -8.96 2.34
C THR A 171 -19.98 -8.46 3.80
N TRP A 172 -21.05 -7.78 4.18
CA TRP A 172 -21.26 -7.36 5.57
C TRP A 172 -21.27 -8.56 6.53
N TYR A 173 -21.99 -9.62 6.18
CA TYR A 173 -22.01 -10.85 6.98
C TYR A 173 -20.62 -11.49 7.11
N VAL A 174 -19.87 -11.57 6.01
CA VAL A 174 -18.48 -12.10 6.04
C VAL A 174 -17.59 -11.23 6.92
N LEU A 175 -17.75 -9.90 6.87
CA LEU A 175 -16.97 -8.99 7.72
C LEU A 175 -17.30 -9.21 9.21
N THR A 176 -18.58 -9.34 9.57
CA THR A 176 -18.97 -9.61 10.97
C THR A 176 -18.45 -10.96 11.45
N GLN A 177 -18.50 -12.00 10.61
CA GLN A 177 -17.93 -13.31 10.94
C GLN A 177 -16.40 -13.28 11.07
N ARG A 178 -15.71 -12.43 10.30
CA ARG A 178 -14.24 -12.27 10.41
C ARG A 178 -13.82 -11.53 11.67
N GLU A 179 -14.65 -10.63 12.20
CA GLU A 179 -14.43 -10.07 13.53
C GLU A 179 -14.40 -11.18 14.61
N GLU A 180 -15.30 -12.14 14.53
CA GLU A 180 -15.28 -13.31 15.41
C GLU A 180 -14.06 -14.21 15.16
N LYS A 181 -13.55 -14.24 13.93
CA LYS A 181 -12.34 -14.99 13.56
C LYS A 181 -11.04 -14.25 13.84
N LYS A 182 -11.04 -13.01 14.32
CA LYS A 182 -9.81 -12.27 14.69
C LYS A 182 -8.89 -13.07 15.61
N VAL A 183 -9.48 -13.84 16.54
CA VAL A 183 -8.70 -14.70 17.43
C VAL A 183 -7.95 -15.77 16.64
N GLN A 184 -8.63 -16.43 15.69
CA GLN A 184 -8.02 -17.48 14.86
C GLN A 184 -6.92 -16.93 13.94
N ILE A 185 -7.15 -15.73 13.37
CA ILE A 185 -6.13 -15.05 12.54
C ILE A 185 -4.91 -14.68 13.38
N LYS A 186 -5.12 -14.14 14.58
CA LYS A 186 -4.05 -13.84 15.53
C LYS A 186 -3.22 -15.09 15.86
N GLU A 187 -3.86 -16.21 16.18
CA GLU A 187 -3.20 -17.49 16.45
C GLU A 187 -2.45 -18.02 15.22
N ALA A 188 -3.02 -17.88 14.04
CA ALA A 188 -2.37 -18.26 12.78
C ALA A 188 -1.10 -17.44 12.53
N LEU A 189 -1.16 -16.10 12.68
CA LEU A 189 0.00 -15.21 12.55
C LEU A 189 1.11 -15.53 13.55
N ILE A 190 0.75 -15.76 14.81
CA ILE A 190 1.70 -16.14 15.87
C ILE A 190 2.34 -17.50 15.53
N THR A 191 1.53 -18.46 15.07
CA THR A 191 2.01 -19.77 14.69
C THR A 191 2.99 -19.68 13.51
N GLU A 192 2.66 -18.91 12.48
CA GLU A 192 3.50 -18.67 11.32
C GLU A 192 4.82 -18.01 11.74
N PHE A 193 4.75 -16.94 12.55
CA PHE A 193 5.94 -16.28 13.09
C PHE A 193 6.84 -17.23 13.89
N ASN A 194 6.26 -18.08 14.73
CA ASN A 194 7.01 -19.05 15.52
C ASN A 194 7.65 -20.16 14.68
N ARG A 195 7.11 -20.44 13.49
CA ARG A 195 7.70 -21.39 12.51
C ARG A 195 8.87 -20.78 11.72
N LEU A 196 8.98 -19.45 11.66
CA LEU A 196 10.13 -18.81 11.03
C LEU A 196 11.42 -19.25 11.75
N ASN A 197 12.44 -19.56 10.96
CA ASN A 197 13.75 -19.88 11.50
C ASN A 197 14.27 -18.70 12.35
N ASN A 198 14.71 -19.00 13.57
CA ASN A 198 15.42 -18.02 14.36
C ASN A 198 16.86 -17.94 13.85
N ILE A 199 17.17 -16.88 13.10
CA ILE A 199 18.50 -16.62 12.54
C ILE A 199 19.37 -15.74 13.47
N GLY A 200 18.82 -15.36 14.64
CA GLY A 200 19.45 -14.47 15.60
C GLY A 200 19.34 -13.00 15.21
N ASP A 201 19.56 -12.13 16.19
CA ASP A 201 19.77 -10.70 15.95
C ASP A 201 21.21 -10.47 15.42
N PRO A 202 21.52 -9.33 14.78
CA PRO A 202 22.89 -9.01 14.37
C PRO A 202 23.88 -9.10 15.53
N ASP A 203 24.96 -9.86 15.35
CA ASP A 203 25.97 -10.12 16.39
C ASP A 203 26.58 -8.83 16.94
N LYS A 204 26.74 -7.82 16.05
CA LYS A 204 27.12 -6.47 16.44
C LYS A 204 25.91 -5.57 16.32
N PRO A 205 25.52 -4.89 17.40
CA PRO A 205 24.50 -3.87 17.32
C PRO A 205 24.89 -2.79 16.31
N SER A 206 23.93 -2.35 15.52
CA SER A 206 24.16 -1.20 14.63
C SER A 206 24.42 0.07 15.44
N ASN A 207 25.24 0.96 14.91
CA ASN A 207 25.41 2.32 15.46
C ASN A 207 24.20 3.22 15.13
N PHE A 208 23.32 2.79 14.24
CA PHE A 208 22.19 3.56 13.73
C PHE A 208 20.90 3.17 14.47
N LYS A 209 20.71 3.76 15.63
CA LYS A 209 19.61 3.46 16.56
C LYS A 209 18.62 4.60 16.61
N ILE A 210 17.33 4.26 16.66
CA ILE A 210 16.26 5.26 16.86
C ILE A 210 15.69 5.18 18.27
N GLU A 211 15.56 3.97 18.83
CA GLU A 211 15.05 3.78 20.18
C GLU A 211 15.88 2.71 20.90
N MET A 212 16.20 3.00 22.15
CA MET A 212 16.89 2.07 23.05
C MET A 212 16.23 2.14 24.43
N SER A 213 15.50 1.09 24.77
CA SER A 213 14.89 0.93 26.11
C SER A 213 15.84 0.33 27.12
N THR A 214 16.94 -0.27 26.67
CA THR A 214 17.98 -0.90 27.48
C THR A 214 19.37 -0.48 26.99
N PRO A 215 20.43 -0.53 27.84
CA PRO A 215 21.79 -0.16 27.43
C PRO A 215 22.32 -1.02 26.27
N ASN A 216 22.05 -2.33 26.29
CA ASN A 216 22.43 -3.25 25.24
C ASN A 216 21.24 -3.63 24.37
N PHE A 217 21.43 -3.70 23.05
CA PHE A 217 20.36 -4.02 22.11
C PHE A 217 19.68 -5.35 22.41
N SER A 218 20.47 -6.36 22.78
CA SER A 218 20.04 -7.74 23.08
C SER A 218 19.23 -7.89 24.36
N GLU A 219 19.25 -6.91 25.26
CA GLU A 219 18.58 -6.98 26.58
C GLU A 219 17.11 -6.61 26.51
N ALA A 220 16.67 -5.91 25.45
CA ALA A 220 15.27 -5.51 25.34
C ALA A 220 14.35 -6.73 25.11
N PRO A 221 13.16 -6.74 25.72
CA PRO A 221 12.16 -7.76 25.45
C PRO A 221 11.81 -7.85 23.97
N VAL A 222 11.72 -6.71 23.29
CA VAL A 222 11.48 -6.60 21.87
C VAL A 222 12.65 -5.96 21.16
N ARG A 223 13.18 -6.64 20.15
CA ARG A 223 14.33 -6.20 19.36
C ARG A 223 13.95 -6.18 17.89
N LEU A 224 14.01 -5.02 17.28
CA LEU A 224 13.68 -4.81 15.88
C LEU A 224 14.89 -4.24 15.14
N THR A 225 15.43 -5.02 14.21
CA THR A 225 16.45 -4.58 13.25
C THR A 225 15.82 -4.40 11.89
N ILE A 226 15.95 -3.22 11.28
CA ILE A 226 15.35 -2.87 9.99
C ILE A 226 16.46 -2.68 8.97
N PHE A 227 16.50 -3.54 7.94
CA PHE A 227 17.34 -3.37 6.77
C PHE A 227 16.62 -2.44 5.81
N SER A 228 17.22 -1.29 5.55
CA SER A 228 16.52 -0.16 4.96
C SER A 228 17.32 0.54 3.86
N ASP A 229 16.57 1.13 2.93
CA ASP A 229 17.06 1.99 1.85
C ASP A 229 16.29 3.30 1.88
N PHE A 230 16.99 4.42 1.96
CA PHE A 230 16.37 5.74 2.07
C PHE A 230 15.57 6.19 0.86
N GLN A 231 15.78 5.58 -0.30
CA GLN A 231 15.02 5.89 -1.51
C GLN A 231 13.89 4.88 -1.76
N CYS A 232 13.83 3.78 -0.99
CA CYS A 232 12.76 2.80 -1.08
C CYS A 232 11.47 3.31 -0.45
N PRO A 233 10.35 3.40 -1.21
CA PRO A 233 9.08 3.91 -0.68
C PRO A 233 8.51 3.06 0.46
N MET A 234 8.69 1.73 0.39
CA MET A 234 8.24 0.84 1.46
C MET A 234 9.07 0.98 2.73
N CYS A 235 10.35 1.43 2.61
CA CYS A 235 11.17 1.75 3.77
C CYS A 235 10.68 3.02 4.47
N LYS A 236 10.19 4.02 3.72
CA LYS A 236 9.52 5.20 4.30
C LYS A 236 8.30 4.77 5.12
N LYS A 237 7.45 3.90 4.55
CA LYS A 237 6.30 3.35 5.29
C LYS A 237 6.74 2.59 6.54
N MET A 238 7.81 1.78 6.47
CA MET A 238 8.34 1.06 7.63
C MET A 238 8.92 2.01 8.69
N ALA A 239 9.52 3.12 8.29
CA ALA A 239 9.99 4.15 9.21
C ALA A 239 8.83 4.80 9.97
N GLU A 240 7.74 5.14 9.28
CA GLU A 240 6.51 5.68 9.90
C GLU A 240 5.89 4.67 10.87
N LEU A 241 5.78 3.39 10.48
CA LEU A 241 5.33 2.30 11.36
C LEU A 241 6.25 2.12 12.56
N GLY A 242 7.56 2.21 12.36
CA GLY A 242 8.56 2.16 13.42
C GLY A 242 8.34 3.22 14.49
N GLU A 243 8.03 4.46 14.09
CA GLU A 243 7.71 5.55 15.03
C GLU A 243 6.45 5.23 15.87
N GLU A 244 5.40 4.67 15.24
CA GLU A 244 4.18 4.27 15.93
C GLU A 244 4.44 3.13 16.92
N LEU A 245 5.22 2.12 16.51
CA LEU A 245 5.61 1.01 17.39
C LEU A 245 6.45 1.48 18.56
N ILE A 246 7.43 2.37 18.34
CA ILE A 246 8.25 2.97 19.40
C ILE A 246 7.36 3.72 20.41
N LYS A 247 6.42 4.51 19.91
CA LYS A 247 5.49 5.26 20.76
C LYS A 247 4.62 4.33 21.62
N LYS A 248 4.09 3.26 21.02
CA LYS A 248 3.21 2.30 21.70
C LYS A 248 3.96 1.42 22.71
N TYR A 249 5.16 0.96 22.33
CA TYR A 249 5.97 0.03 23.16
C TYR A 249 7.17 0.69 23.83
N LYS A 250 7.06 1.99 24.13
CA LYS A 250 8.10 2.77 24.79
C LYS A 250 8.58 2.06 26.06
N GLY A 251 9.92 1.98 26.22
CA GLY A 251 10.54 1.29 27.35
C GLY A 251 10.59 -0.24 27.26
N LYS A 252 10.12 -0.85 26.16
CA LYS A 252 10.13 -2.29 25.96
C LYS A 252 10.77 -2.73 24.64
N ILE A 253 11.07 -1.78 23.75
CA ILE A 253 11.58 -2.04 22.41
C ILE A 253 12.91 -1.34 22.16
N ASN A 254 13.84 -2.06 21.52
CA ASN A 254 15.03 -1.51 20.91
C ASN A 254 14.90 -1.58 19.39
N VAL A 255 15.15 -0.45 18.71
CA VAL A 255 15.05 -0.34 17.25
C VAL A 255 16.35 0.17 16.68
N GLN A 256 16.93 -0.59 15.76
CA GLN A 256 18.13 -0.23 15.02
C GLN A 256 17.96 -0.42 13.52
N TYR A 257 18.73 0.31 12.74
CA TYR A 257 18.74 0.25 11.28
C TYR A 257 20.07 -0.28 10.76
N VAL A 258 19.99 -1.02 9.65
CA VAL A 258 21.12 -1.50 8.86
C VAL A 258 20.90 -1.04 7.43
N PHE A 259 21.84 -0.32 6.85
CA PHE A 259 21.67 0.18 5.48
C PHE A 259 21.83 -0.96 4.47
N PHE A 260 20.89 -1.05 3.55
CA PHE A 260 20.94 -1.92 2.40
C PHE A 260 20.49 -1.17 1.16
N PRO A 261 21.34 -0.23 0.64
CA PRO A 261 21.01 0.52 -0.56
C PRO A 261 20.78 -0.39 -1.77
N LEU A 262 19.68 -0.20 -2.48
CA LEU A 262 19.39 -0.88 -3.74
C LEU A 262 20.09 -0.18 -4.91
N ASP A 263 21.40 0.07 -4.73
CA ASP A 263 22.25 0.83 -5.62
C ASP A 263 23.60 0.12 -5.78
N SER A 264 23.91 -0.30 -7.02
CA SER A 264 25.15 -1.03 -7.35
C SER A 264 26.42 -0.20 -7.14
N THR A 265 26.32 1.12 -6.96
CA THR A 265 27.50 1.98 -6.74
C THR A 265 28.19 1.72 -5.39
N CYS A 266 27.47 1.22 -4.40
CA CYS A 266 28.04 0.86 -3.10
C CYS A 266 27.64 -0.55 -2.61
N ASN A 267 26.59 -1.15 -3.17
CA ASN A 267 26.11 -2.46 -2.76
C ASN A 267 26.44 -3.52 -3.84
N PRO A 268 27.46 -4.35 -3.63
CA PRO A 268 27.85 -5.37 -4.61
C PRO A 268 26.85 -6.52 -4.74
N ALA A 269 25.81 -6.58 -3.89
CA ALA A 269 24.71 -7.53 -4.03
C ALA A 269 23.70 -7.07 -5.11
N MET A 270 23.83 -5.86 -5.63
CA MET A 270 22.97 -5.31 -6.66
C MET A 270 23.65 -5.32 -8.03
N ASP A 271 23.01 -5.92 -9.03
CA ASP A 271 23.51 -5.93 -10.41
C ASP A 271 23.34 -4.57 -11.11
N ARG A 272 22.39 -3.76 -10.63
CA ARG A 272 22.10 -2.42 -11.16
C ARG A 272 21.58 -1.49 -10.06
N SER A 273 21.63 -0.20 -10.31
CA SER A 273 21.09 0.82 -9.40
C SER A 273 19.59 1.00 -9.66
N PHE A 274 18.76 0.51 -8.75
CA PHE A 274 17.32 0.80 -8.75
C PHE A 274 17.05 2.17 -8.11
N HIS A 275 17.89 2.56 -7.14
CA HIS A 275 17.76 3.74 -6.31
C HIS A 275 19.07 4.56 -6.36
N PRO A 276 19.27 5.44 -7.38
CA PRO A 276 20.56 6.05 -7.66
C PRO A 276 21.08 7.04 -6.61
N PHE A 277 20.26 7.42 -5.64
CA PHE A 277 20.66 8.27 -4.50
C PHE A 277 20.77 7.52 -3.18
N ALA A 278 20.46 6.22 -3.14
CA ALA A 278 20.40 5.44 -1.92
C ALA A 278 21.75 5.34 -1.22
N CYS A 279 22.83 5.09 -1.97
CA CYS A 279 24.18 5.09 -1.42
C CYS A 279 24.55 6.43 -0.79
N LYS A 280 24.29 7.53 -1.49
CA LYS A 280 24.60 8.87 -0.99
C LYS A 280 23.79 9.23 0.24
N ALA A 281 22.51 8.86 0.28
CA ALA A 281 21.65 9.05 1.45
C ALA A 281 22.13 8.24 2.66
N ALA A 282 22.58 7.00 2.44
CA ALA A 282 23.19 6.18 3.48
C ALA A 282 24.51 6.78 4.01
N TYR A 283 25.37 7.32 3.13
CA TYR A 283 26.60 8.00 3.54
C TYR A 283 26.31 9.21 4.44
N LEU A 284 25.30 10.01 4.09
CA LEU A 284 24.87 11.13 4.92
C LEU A 284 24.43 10.68 6.31
N ALA A 285 23.54 9.70 6.37
CA ALA A 285 23.01 9.17 7.62
C ALA A 285 24.09 8.50 8.49
N ALA A 286 25.11 7.90 7.87
CA ALA A 286 26.21 7.25 8.59
C ALA A 286 27.14 8.25 9.31
N CYS A 287 27.12 9.53 8.94
CA CYS A 287 28.05 10.53 9.47
C CYS A 287 27.73 11.01 10.89
N ALA A 288 26.50 10.84 11.36
CA ALA A 288 26.11 11.30 12.69
C ALA A 288 25.30 10.23 13.43
N PRO A 289 25.92 9.16 13.93
CA PRO A 289 25.20 8.10 14.64
C PRO A 289 24.42 8.60 15.88
N SER A 290 24.91 9.63 16.56
CA SER A 290 24.23 10.23 17.71
C SER A 290 22.98 11.04 17.35
N GLU A 291 22.91 11.54 16.12
CA GLU A 291 21.77 12.30 15.58
C GLU A 291 21.03 11.52 14.49
N PHE A 292 21.29 10.22 14.42
CA PHE A 292 20.76 9.35 13.35
C PHE A 292 19.23 9.47 13.20
N ALA A 293 18.48 9.47 14.30
CA ALA A 293 17.03 9.59 14.26
C ALA A 293 16.56 10.86 13.52
N GLN A 294 17.23 12.00 13.76
CA GLN A 294 16.88 13.27 13.12
C GLN A 294 17.19 13.26 11.63
N ILE A 295 18.37 12.76 11.24
CA ILE A 295 18.78 12.66 9.83
C ILE A 295 17.92 11.64 9.08
N HIS A 296 17.66 10.49 9.70
CA HIS A 296 16.80 9.44 9.18
C HIS A 296 15.40 9.98 8.83
N ASN A 297 14.76 10.64 9.79
CA ASN A 297 13.43 11.20 9.59
C ASN A 297 13.45 12.33 8.56
N TYR A 298 14.47 13.17 8.56
CA TYR A 298 14.62 14.25 7.58
C TYR A 298 14.75 13.72 6.15
N ILE A 299 15.54 12.67 5.93
CA ILE A 299 15.71 12.06 4.61
C ILE A 299 14.38 11.45 4.14
N PHE A 300 13.69 10.65 4.98
CA PHE A 300 12.43 10.03 4.60
C PHE A 300 11.29 11.02 4.39
N GLN A 301 11.21 12.10 5.17
CA GLN A 301 10.23 13.17 4.94
C GLN A 301 10.42 13.86 3.58
N ASN A 302 11.65 13.90 3.08
CA ASN A 302 12.02 14.52 1.81
C ASN A 302 12.35 13.51 0.71
N GLN A 303 11.93 12.27 0.85
CA GLN A 303 12.30 11.16 -0.06
C GLN A 303 12.00 11.45 -1.53
N GLU A 304 10.91 12.15 -1.82
CA GLU A 304 10.45 12.43 -3.19
C GLU A 304 11.36 13.42 -3.95
N ILE A 305 12.14 14.23 -3.21
CA ILE A 305 13.04 15.25 -3.78
C ILE A 305 14.52 14.88 -3.61
N LEU A 306 14.82 13.64 -3.25
CA LEU A 306 16.19 13.18 -3.11
C LEU A 306 16.98 13.39 -4.40
N SER A 307 18.08 14.09 -4.26
CA SER A 307 19.03 14.41 -5.31
C SER A 307 20.40 14.64 -4.68
N THR A 308 21.45 14.68 -5.50
CA THR A 308 22.80 15.00 -5.00
C THR A 308 22.82 16.37 -4.32
N ASP A 309 22.23 17.39 -4.95
CA ASP A 309 22.14 18.75 -4.38
C ASP A 309 21.38 18.80 -3.04
N PHE A 310 20.26 18.07 -2.96
CA PHE A 310 19.51 17.97 -1.70
C PHE A 310 20.37 17.34 -0.59
N LEU A 311 21.08 16.25 -0.86
CA LEU A 311 21.90 15.56 0.12
C LEU A 311 23.13 16.38 0.55
N GLU A 312 23.73 17.13 -0.36
CA GLU A 312 24.81 18.07 -0.03
C GLU A 312 24.33 19.20 0.88
N LYS A 313 23.16 19.79 0.60
CA LYS A 313 22.52 20.79 1.47
C LYS A 313 22.14 20.21 2.82
N ALA A 314 21.68 18.96 2.85
CA ALA A 314 21.39 18.27 4.11
C ALA A 314 22.68 18.02 4.91
N ALA A 315 23.80 17.68 4.28
CA ALA A 315 25.09 17.53 4.95
C ALA A 315 25.53 18.83 5.63
N ILE A 316 25.35 19.98 4.96
CA ILE A 316 25.60 21.31 5.57
C ILE A 316 24.65 21.55 6.75
N LYS A 317 23.36 21.30 6.57
CA LYS A 317 22.34 21.49 7.60
C LYS A 317 22.65 20.75 8.90
N PHE A 318 23.20 19.53 8.79
CA PHE A 318 23.54 18.68 9.95
C PHE A 318 25.02 18.78 10.35
N ASN A 319 25.81 19.72 9.78
CA ASN A 319 27.25 19.93 10.03
C ASN A 319 28.10 18.67 9.84
N VAL A 320 27.79 17.88 8.82
CA VAL A 320 28.48 16.61 8.51
C VAL A 320 29.15 16.56 7.13
N GLU A 321 29.37 17.71 6.45
CA GLU A 321 29.92 17.79 5.08
C GLU A 321 31.28 17.13 4.97
N GLU A 322 32.15 17.34 5.95
CA GLU A 322 33.48 16.73 5.95
C GLU A 322 33.40 15.21 5.99
N CYS A 323 32.56 14.64 6.85
CA CYS A 323 32.33 13.20 6.93
C CYS A 323 31.68 12.68 5.65
N TYR A 324 30.65 13.35 5.18
CA TYR A 324 29.89 12.94 3.99
C TYR A 324 30.76 12.79 2.73
N LYS A 325 31.79 13.64 2.61
CA LYS A 325 32.74 13.61 1.49
C LYS A 325 33.91 12.63 1.65
N LYS A 326 34.12 12.10 2.88
CA LYS A 326 35.26 11.23 3.20
C LYS A 326 34.95 9.75 2.91
N GLU A 327 35.99 8.98 2.63
CA GLU A 327 35.89 7.51 2.52
C GLU A 327 35.42 6.82 3.80
N ALA A 328 35.54 7.48 4.95
CA ALA A 328 35.07 6.94 6.23
C ALA A 328 33.56 6.66 6.25
N SER A 329 32.73 7.54 5.68
CA SER A 329 31.28 7.33 5.58
C SER A 329 30.94 6.12 4.69
N LYS A 330 31.68 5.97 3.59
CA LYS A 330 31.54 4.83 2.68
C LYS A 330 31.92 3.51 3.36
N ALA A 331 32.98 3.52 4.17
CA ALA A 331 33.41 2.36 4.93
C ALA A 331 32.35 1.91 5.95
N LEU A 332 31.72 2.84 6.66
CA LEU A 332 30.63 2.55 7.58
C LEU A 332 29.42 1.92 6.88
N VAL A 333 29.01 2.45 5.73
CA VAL A 333 27.91 1.88 4.96
C VAL A 333 28.28 0.49 4.41
N LYS A 334 29.52 0.30 3.96
CA LYS A 334 30.02 -1.02 3.53
C LYS A 334 29.95 -2.05 4.67
N GLU A 335 30.29 -1.67 5.90
CA GLU A 335 30.17 -2.55 7.06
C GLU A 335 28.73 -3.02 7.27
N THR A 336 27.74 -2.12 7.12
CA THR A 336 26.31 -2.49 7.25
C THR A 336 25.87 -3.43 6.13
N ILE A 337 26.36 -3.24 4.90
CA ILE A 337 26.07 -4.13 3.77
C ILE A 337 26.65 -5.53 4.02
N GLU A 338 27.85 -5.65 4.61
CA GLU A 338 28.41 -6.96 4.97
C GLU A 338 27.57 -7.69 6.04
N ILE A 339 26.99 -6.96 7.01
CA ILE A 339 26.02 -7.52 7.94
C ILE A 339 24.83 -8.13 7.17
N SER A 340 24.31 -7.40 6.18
CA SER A 340 23.15 -7.84 5.39
C SER A 340 23.38 -9.16 4.65
N LYS A 341 24.60 -9.42 4.18
CA LYS A 341 24.96 -10.69 3.52
C LYS A 341 24.79 -11.89 4.44
N LYS A 342 25.18 -11.77 5.72
CA LYS A 342 25.05 -12.83 6.70
C LYS A 342 23.59 -13.29 6.89
N TYR A 343 22.65 -12.34 6.73
CA TYR A 343 21.21 -12.58 6.90
C TYR A 343 20.48 -12.84 5.58
N ASN A 344 21.22 -13.01 4.47
CA ASN A 344 20.67 -13.21 3.12
C ASN A 344 19.58 -12.16 2.80
N ILE A 345 19.92 -10.88 3.01
CA ILE A 345 19.01 -9.77 2.69
C ILE A 345 19.09 -9.50 1.19
N THR A 346 17.95 -9.51 0.52
CA THR A 346 17.83 -9.30 -0.93
C THR A 346 16.85 -8.19 -1.30
N SER A 347 16.07 -7.72 -0.33
CA SER A 347 15.04 -6.69 -0.54
C SER A 347 14.89 -5.77 0.67
N THR A 348 14.29 -4.60 0.47
CA THR A 348 14.01 -3.63 1.53
C THR A 348 12.55 -3.15 1.51
N PRO A 349 11.95 -2.90 2.68
CA PRO A 349 12.51 -3.19 3.99
C PRO A 349 12.49 -4.68 4.29
N THR A 350 13.52 -5.18 4.98
CA THR A 350 13.51 -6.49 5.64
C THR A 350 13.73 -6.26 7.12
N ASN A 351 12.98 -6.96 7.95
CA ASN A 351 12.97 -6.78 9.40
C ASN A 351 13.46 -8.05 10.09
N ILE A 352 14.23 -7.93 11.15
CA ILE A 352 14.48 -9.02 12.10
C ILE A 352 13.82 -8.63 13.42
N LEU A 353 12.78 -9.35 13.79
CA LEU A 353 12.05 -9.19 15.05
C LEU A 353 12.40 -10.36 15.98
N ASN A 354 13.10 -10.07 17.07
CA ASN A 354 13.60 -11.08 18.01
C ASN A 354 14.24 -12.31 17.31
N GLY A 355 15.12 -12.03 16.34
CA GLY A 355 15.86 -13.05 15.61
C GLY A 355 15.10 -13.72 14.44
N ARG A 356 13.86 -13.34 14.15
CA ARG A 356 13.07 -13.89 13.04
C ARG A 356 12.93 -12.88 11.91
N LYS A 357 13.22 -13.35 10.68
CA LYS A 357 13.20 -12.49 9.48
C LYS A 357 11.78 -12.34 8.94
N ILE A 358 11.37 -11.09 8.72
CA ILE A 358 10.09 -10.68 8.14
C ILE A 358 10.39 -9.75 6.97
N GLU A 359 9.90 -10.06 5.78
CA GLU A 359 10.10 -9.24 4.58
C GLU A 359 8.96 -8.24 4.39
N GLY A 360 9.31 -7.02 3.99
CA GLY A 360 8.36 -5.95 3.69
C GLY A 360 7.91 -5.12 4.91
N ALA A 361 7.11 -4.09 4.63
CA ALA A 361 6.42 -3.30 5.65
C ALA A 361 5.00 -3.87 5.82
N LEU A 362 4.84 -4.75 6.79
CA LEU A 362 3.53 -5.32 7.13
C LEU A 362 2.62 -4.26 7.77
N PRO A 363 1.29 -4.50 7.79
CA PRO A 363 0.36 -3.67 8.57
C PRO A 363 0.79 -3.56 10.04
N ILE A 364 0.54 -2.40 10.65
CA ILE A 364 0.94 -2.15 12.04
C ILE A 364 0.31 -3.16 13.00
N GLU A 365 -0.94 -3.55 12.75
CA GLU A 365 -1.68 -4.52 13.55
C GLU A 365 -0.97 -5.88 13.59
N THR A 366 -0.30 -6.26 12.49
CA THR A 366 0.49 -7.50 12.44
C THR A 366 1.70 -7.41 13.36
N PHE A 367 2.47 -6.31 13.27
CA PHE A 367 3.59 -6.10 14.21
C PHE A 367 3.12 -6.03 15.65
N GLU A 368 2.01 -5.37 15.93
CA GLU A 368 1.43 -5.30 17.27
C GLU A 368 1.05 -6.67 17.82
N ILE A 369 0.41 -7.52 17.01
CA ILE A 369 0.08 -8.90 17.41
C ILE A 369 1.34 -9.68 17.78
N LEU A 370 2.40 -9.57 16.97
CA LEU A 370 3.65 -10.29 17.20
C LEU A 370 4.42 -9.75 18.41
N ILE A 371 4.45 -8.42 18.58
CA ILE A 371 5.11 -7.78 19.72
C ILE A 371 4.35 -8.08 21.02
N ASP A 372 3.03 -8.01 21.01
CA ASP A 372 2.22 -8.37 22.18
C ASP A 372 2.43 -9.82 22.60
N GLU A 373 2.68 -10.73 21.64
CA GLU A 373 3.01 -12.13 21.95
C GLU A 373 4.43 -12.24 22.56
N LEU A 374 5.40 -11.51 22.05
CA LEU A 374 6.77 -11.51 22.59
C LEU A 374 6.88 -10.89 24.00
N LEU A 375 5.88 -10.12 24.41
CA LEU A 375 5.84 -9.46 25.71
C LEU A 375 5.07 -10.22 26.80
N LYS A 376 4.48 -11.39 26.45
CA LYS A 376 3.85 -12.29 27.42
C LYS A 376 4.89 -13.06 28.22
#